data_c4afbbb104f1bcc4e59442f600ed9158
#
_entry.id   c4afbbb104f1bcc4e59442f600ed9158
#
_cell.length_a   1.000
_cell.length_b   1.000
_cell.length_c   1.000
_cell.angle_alpha   90.00
_cell.angle_beta   90.00
_cell.angle_gamma   90.00
#
_symmetry.space_group_name_H-M   'P 1'
#
loop_
_entity.id
_entity.type
_entity.pdbx_description
1 polymer ?
#
loop_
_entity_poly.entity_id
_entity_poly.type
_entity_poly.pdbx_seq_one_letter_code
_entity_poly.pdbx_strand_id
1 'polypeptide(L)'
;ADAQLIVNTTPVGMHPTCDASPLETLETFPALEGVLDIIYNPACTELMQLARSRGLPTENGLSMLVMQAKAAAERFLGHALPDAAAEDILKDMTLQFSNLVLVGMPGSGKTTVGRRLAELLHRPFVDVDELIVRKAGRSIPDIFARDGEAHFRVLESKVIEELSAGHGLVVATGGGSVLRERNRRLLQRNGLVFWLHRPLEELPSAGRPVSLARGVEAIFAEREPIYRALAHRIITSRTVEDAVRQIIGEKS
;
A
#
# COMPACT_ATOMS: atom_id res chain seq x y z
N ALA A 1 23.54 -19.86 -7.68
CA ALA A 1 22.68 -20.48 -8.69
C ALA A 1 22.50 -19.50 -9.87
N ASP A 2 22.46 -20.01 -11.09
CA ASP A 2 22.44 -19.20 -12.33
C ASP A 2 21.02 -18.85 -12.78
N ALA A 3 20.03 -19.01 -11.88
CA ALA A 3 18.64 -18.73 -12.17
C ALA A 3 18.42 -17.23 -12.38
N GLN A 4 17.83 -16.88 -13.51
CA GLN A 4 17.43 -15.51 -13.87
C GLN A 4 16.01 -15.20 -13.41
N LEU A 5 15.15 -16.23 -13.30
CA LEU A 5 13.77 -16.09 -12.85
C LEU A 5 13.46 -17.09 -11.75
N ILE A 6 12.82 -16.62 -10.68
CA ILE A 6 12.22 -17.48 -9.65
C ILE A 6 10.71 -17.47 -9.85
N VAL A 7 10.10 -18.66 -9.89
CA VAL A 7 8.64 -18.83 -9.95
C VAL A 7 8.21 -19.63 -8.73
N ASN A 8 7.50 -18.99 -7.80
CA ASN A 8 6.89 -19.68 -6.67
C ASN A 8 5.55 -20.29 -7.09
N THR A 9 5.48 -21.62 -7.05
CA THR A 9 4.25 -22.39 -7.31
C THR A 9 3.75 -23.10 -6.06
N THR A 10 4.30 -22.76 -4.89
CA THR A 10 3.89 -23.31 -3.60
C THR A 10 2.87 -22.41 -2.90
N PRO A 11 2.11 -22.91 -1.92
CA PRO A 11 1.20 -22.07 -1.13
C PRO A 11 1.92 -21.26 -0.01
N VAL A 12 3.26 -21.31 0.07
CA VAL A 12 4.03 -20.62 1.12
C VAL A 12 3.96 -19.13 0.90
N GLY A 13 3.44 -18.39 1.88
CA GLY A 13 3.21 -16.95 1.79
C GLY A 13 1.77 -16.56 1.44
N MET A 14 0.90 -17.55 1.15
CA MET A 14 -0.53 -17.34 0.92
C MET A 14 -1.27 -17.09 2.25
N HIS A 15 -2.34 -16.30 2.19
CA HIS A 15 -3.24 -16.11 3.34
C HIS A 15 -3.73 -17.47 3.90
N PRO A 16 -3.75 -17.69 5.25
CA PRO A 16 -3.50 -16.70 6.31
C PRO A 16 -2.03 -16.55 6.73
N THR A 17 -1.10 -17.37 6.25
CA THR A 17 0.32 -17.39 6.66
C THR A 17 1.19 -16.47 5.80
N CYS A 18 0.75 -15.20 5.67
CA CYS A 18 1.34 -14.23 4.77
C CYS A 18 2.80 -13.83 5.10
N ASP A 19 3.28 -14.10 6.33
CA ASP A 19 4.65 -13.77 6.75
C ASP A 19 5.67 -14.85 6.37
N ALA A 20 5.22 -15.97 5.79
CA ALA A 20 6.09 -17.03 5.33
C ALA A 20 6.64 -16.72 3.92
N SER A 21 7.87 -17.14 3.66
CA SER A 21 8.50 -17.10 2.35
C SER A 21 9.16 -18.44 2.04
N PRO A 22 9.11 -18.96 0.78
CA PRO A 22 9.81 -20.17 0.40
C PRO A 22 11.34 -20.00 0.41
N LEU A 23 11.82 -18.75 0.41
CA LEU A 23 13.23 -18.39 0.47
C LEU A 23 13.43 -17.28 1.53
N GLU A 24 14.43 -17.45 2.38
CA GLU A 24 14.79 -16.45 3.39
C GLU A 24 15.56 -15.27 2.78
N THR A 25 16.32 -15.53 1.71
CA THR A 25 17.13 -14.53 1.01
C THR A 25 17.23 -14.82 -0.48
N LEU A 26 17.45 -13.80 -1.27
CA LEU A 26 17.70 -13.90 -2.71
C LEU A 26 19.19 -13.68 -3.07
N GLU A 27 20.08 -13.52 -2.09
CA GLU A 27 21.51 -13.28 -2.33
C GLU A 27 22.22 -14.45 -3.02
N THR A 28 21.71 -15.66 -2.84
CA THR A 28 22.23 -16.89 -3.49
C THR A 28 21.96 -16.95 -4.99
N PHE A 29 21.22 -15.96 -5.53
CA PHE A 29 20.84 -15.86 -6.95
C PHE A 29 21.37 -14.54 -7.55
N PRO A 30 22.67 -14.43 -7.85
CA PRO A 30 23.27 -13.18 -8.33
C PRO A 30 22.79 -12.78 -9.73
N ALA A 31 22.36 -13.74 -10.56
CA ALA A 31 21.86 -13.52 -11.91
C ALA A 31 20.35 -13.29 -11.97
N LEU A 32 19.67 -13.13 -10.81
CA LEU A 32 18.22 -13.01 -10.77
C LEU A 32 17.74 -11.68 -11.38
N GLU A 33 16.85 -11.78 -12.34
CA GLU A 33 16.25 -10.66 -13.08
C GLU A 33 14.79 -10.39 -12.68
N GLY A 34 14.10 -11.37 -12.06
CA GLY A 34 12.70 -11.19 -11.65
C GLY A 34 12.16 -12.35 -10.80
N VAL A 35 11.00 -12.08 -10.18
CA VAL A 35 10.27 -13.06 -9.37
C VAL A 35 8.80 -13.06 -9.77
N LEU A 36 8.26 -14.24 -10.04
CA LEU A 36 6.85 -14.49 -10.26
C LEU A 36 6.31 -15.36 -9.14
N ASP A 37 5.22 -14.93 -8.52
CA ASP A 37 4.55 -15.70 -7.49
C ASP A 37 3.10 -15.98 -7.93
N ILE A 38 2.69 -17.25 -8.03
CA ILE A 38 1.31 -17.58 -8.43
C ILE A 38 0.26 -17.21 -7.38
N ILE A 39 0.70 -16.82 -6.19
CA ILE A 39 -0.18 -16.30 -5.13
C ILE A 39 -0.66 -14.91 -5.53
N TYR A 40 -1.96 -14.64 -5.36
CA TYR A 40 -2.58 -13.33 -5.54
C TYR A 40 -3.24 -12.79 -4.25
N ASN A 41 -3.30 -13.59 -3.20
CA ASN A 41 -3.73 -13.17 -1.87
C ASN A 41 -2.73 -13.67 -0.80
N PRO A 42 -1.85 -12.80 -0.29
CA PRO A 42 -1.80 -11.34 -0.50
C PRO A 42 -1.35 -10.95 -1.91
N ALA A 43 -1.62 -9.69 -2.28
CA ALA A 43 -1.22 -9.13 -3.59
C ALA A 43 0.32 -9.01 -3.73
N CYS A 44 1.03 -8.89 -2.62
CA CYS A 44 2.50 -8.85 -2.55
C CYS A 44 2.97 -9.76 -1.41
N THR A 45 3.47 -10.94 -1.77
CA THR A 45 4.02 -11.92 -0.82
C THR A 45 5.36 -11.47 -0.25
N GLU A 46 5.82 -12.12 0.82
CA GLU A 46 7.13 -11.83 1.42
C GLU A 46 8.27 -12.06 0.42
N LEU A 47 8.18 -13.11 -0.41
CA LEU A 47 9.12 -13.36 -1.51
C LEU A 47 9.18 -12.19 -2.50
N MET A 48 8.03 -11.65 -2.90
CA MET A 48 7.97 -10.50 -3.80
C MET A 48 8.54 -9.23 -3.12
N GLN A 49 8.34 -9.05 -1.82
CA GLN A 49 8.92 -7.93 -1.08
C GLN A 49 10.45 -8.02 -1.02
N LEU A 50 11.01 -9.23 -0.84
CA LEU A 50 12.45 -9.48 -0.93
C LEU A 50 13.01 -9.12 -2.31
N ALA A 51 12.30 -9.47 -3.38
CA ALA A 51 12.71 -9.12 -4.74
C ALA A 51 12.67 -7.60 -4.98
N ARG A 52 11.60 -6.93 -4.58
CA ARG A 52 11.44 -5.47 -4.71
C ARG A 52 12.51 -4.69 -3.92
N SER A 53 12.93 -5.19 -2.76
CA SER A 53 14.02 -4.55 -1.98
C SER A 53 15.35 -4.57 -2.73
N ARG A 54 15.53 -5.48 -3.70
CA ARG A 54 16.67 -5.54 -4.62
C ARG A 54 16.43 -4.81 -5.95
N GLY A 55 15.29 -4.12 -6.09
CA GLY A 55 14.92 -3.44 -7.34
C GLY A 55 14.49 -4.40 -8.47
N LEU A 56 14.19 -5.66 -8.16
CA LEU A 56 13.77 -6.65 -9.14
C LEU A 56 12.27 -6.54 -9.46
N PRO A 57 11.86 -6.70 -10.71
CA PRO A 57 10.47 -6.78 -11.11
C PRO A 57 9.79 -8.01 -10.49
N THR A 58 8.52 -7.85 -10.15
CA THR A 58 7.71 -8.91 -9.55
C THR A 58 6.33 -8.93 -10.16
N GLU A 59 5.77 -10.13 -10.37
CA GLU A 59 4.40 -10.34 -10.82
C GLU A 59 3.71 -11.34 -9.90
N ASN A 60 2.43 -11.12 -9.60
CA ASN A 60 1.62 -12.03 -8.80
C ASN A 60 0.69 -12.88 -9.68
N GLY A 61 -0.01 -13.85 -9.07
CA GLY A 61 -0.86 -14.80 -9.80
C GLY A 61 -2.17 -14.24 -10.36
N LEU A 62 -2.50 -12.97 -10.14
CA LEU A 62 -3.76 -12.40 -10.59
C LEU A 62 -3.84 -12.29 -12.11
N SER A 63 -2.74 -11.91 -12.76
CA SER A 63 -2.65 -11.88 -14.22
C SER A 63 -2.85 -13.27 -14.83
N MET A 64 -2.24 -14.29 -14.24
CA MET A 64 -2.44 -15.68 -14.67
C MET A 64 -3.91 -16.11 -14.54
N LEU A 65 -4.58 -15.76 -13.44
CA LEU A 65 -5.99 -16.07 -13.23
C LEU A 65 -6.89 -15.45 -14.30
N VAL A 66 -6.68 -14.17 -14.63
CA VAL A 66 -7.44 -13.47 -15.68
C VAL A 66 -7.19 -14.08 -17.05
N MET A 67 -5.93 -14.38 -17.38
CA MET A 67 -5.57 -14.97 -18.68
C MET A 67 -6.11 -16.40 -18.84
N GLN A 68 -6.16 -17.19 -17.78
CA GLN A 68 -6.83 -18.50 -17.80
C GLN A 68 -8.33 -18.38 -18.08
N ALA A 69 -9.00 -17.41 -17.42
CA ALA A 69 -10.42 -17.15 -17.65
C ALA A 69 -10.68 -16.72 -19.10
N LYS A 70 -9.84 -15.83 -19.66
CA LYS A 70 -9.91 -15.44 -21.08
C LYS A 70 -9.79 -16.65 -21.99
N ALA A 71 -8.74 -17.47 -21.82
CA ALA A 71 -8.51 -18.64 -22.66
C ALA A 71 -9.65 -19.67 -22.58
N ALA A 72 -10.25 -19.85 -21.40
CA ALA A 72 -11.43 -20.69 -21.24
C ALA A 72 -12.65 -20.12 -21.98
N ALA A 73 -12.92 -18.82 -21.83
CA ALA A 73 -14.02 -18.14 -22.51
C ALA A 73 -13.89 -18.23 -24.04
N GLU A 74 -12.70 -18.02 -24.60
CA GLU A 74 -12.43 -18.18 -26.05
C GLU A 74 -12.77 -19.57 -26.58
N ARG A 75 -12.43 -20.61 -25.80
CA ARG A 75 -12.77 -21.98 -26.14
C ARG A 75 -14.29 -22.23 -26.15
N PHE A 76 -15.03 -21.66 -25.17
CA PHE A 76 -16.48 -21.81 -25.12
C PHE A 76 -17.20 -21.01 -26.21
N LEU A 77 -16.69 -19.81 -26.53
CA LEU A 77 -17.29 -18.93 -27.52
C LEU A 77 -16.92 -19.27 -28.96
N GLY A 78 -15.82 -20.01 -29.17
CA GLY A 78 -15.29 -20.38 -30.49
C GLY A 78 -14.62 -19.22 -31.24
N HIS A 79 -14.30 -18.12 -30.58
CA HIS A 79 -13.60 -16.97 -31.15
C HIS A 79 -12.68 -16.29 -30.12
N ALA A 80 -11.67 -15.57 -30.61
CA ALA A 80 -10.74 -14.82 -29.79
C ALA A 80 -11.41 -13.61 -29.13
N LEU A 81 -11.03 -13.32 -27.89
CA LEU A 81 -11.41 -12.11 -27.17
C LEU A 81 -10.25 -11.09 -27.22
N PRO A 82 -10.55 -9.77 -27.27
CA PRO A 82 -9.51 -8.75 -27.26
C PRO A 82 -8.63 -8.83 -26.00
N ASP A 83 -7.32 -8.67 -26.13
CA ASP A 83 -6.41 -8.61 -24.98
C ASP A 83 -6.73 -7.41 -24.07
N ALA A 84 -7.14 -6.29 -24.64
CA ALA A 84 -7.59 -5.12 -23.89
C ALA A 84 -8.69 -5.43 -22.87
N ALA A 85 -9.63 -6.35 -23.18
CA ALA A 85 -10.67 -6.75 -22.23
C ALA A 85 -10.07 -7.46 -21.00
N ALA A 86 -9.04 -8.30 -21.20
CA ALA A 86 -8.35 -8.95 -20.08
C ALA A 86 -7.53 -7.94 -19.27
N GLU A 87 -6.89 -6.97 -19.91
CA GLU A 87 -6.16 -5.90 -19.24
C GLU A 87 -7.08 -5.02 -18.40
N ASP A 88 -8.24 -4.65 -18.90
CA ASP A 88 -9.26 -3.89 -18.17
C ASP A 88 -9.77 -4.66 -16.94
N ILE A 89 -10.09 -5.96 -17.12
CA ILE A 89 -10.50 -6.83 -16.00
C ILE A 89 -9.40 -6.95 -14.97
N LEU A 90 -8.14 -7.14 -15.38
CA LEU A 90 -7.00 -7.23 -14.47
C LEU A 90 -6.84 -5.95 -13.66
N LYS A 91 -6.96 -4.78 -14.31
CA LYS A 91 -6.92 -3.48 -13.66
C LYS A 91 -8.04 -3.30 -12.64
N ASP A 92 -9.27 -3.64 -13.02
CA ASP A 92 -10.44 -3.55 -12.14
C ASP A 92 -10.30 -4.49 -10.94
N MET A 93 -9.90 -5.74 -11.17
CA MET A 93 -9.66 -6.70 -10.09
C MET A 93 -8.52 -6.27 -9.16
N THR A 94 -7.42 -5.76 -9.71
CA THR A 94 -6.31 -5.22 -8.91
C THR A 94 -6.79 -4.09 -8.02
N LEU A 95 -7.55 -3.16 -8.58
CA LEU A 95 -8.13 -2.08 -7.81
C LEU A 95 -9.10 -2.61 -6.74
N GLN A 96 -9.99 -3.53 -7.11
CA GLN A 96 -11.05 -4.07 -6.24
C GLN A 96 -10.48 -4.85 -5.04
N PHE A 97 -9.44 -5.65 -5.26
CA PHE A 97 -8.83 -6.49 -4.23
C PHE A 97 -7.70 -5.80 -3.45
N SER A 98 -7.30 -4.58 -3.82
CA SER A 98 -6.30 -3.84 -3.08
C SER A 98 -6.92 -2.87 -2.07
N ASN A 99 -6.21 -2.63 -0.97
CA ASN A 99 -6.43 -1.47 -0.12
C ASN A 99 -5.87 -0.23 -0.83
N LEU A 100 -6.58 0.89 -0.79
CA LEU A 100 -6.06 2.18 -1.26
C LEU A 100 -5.46 2.92 -0.07
N VAL A 101 -4.15 2.92 0.02
CA VAL A 101 -3.41 3.45 1.17
C VAL A 101 -2.90 4.85 0.87
N LEU A 102 -3.34 5.84 1.64
CA LEU A 102 -2.92 7.22 1.52
C LEU A 102 -1.83 7.53 2.53
N VAL A 103 -0.64 7.88 2.03
CA VAL A 103 0.50 8.33 2.83
C VAL A 103 0.86 9.78 2.51
N GLY A 104 1.63 10.42 3.38
CA GLY A 104 2.08 11.80 3.18
C GLY A 104 2.15 12.59 4.48
N MET A 105 2.66 13.81 4.37
CA MET A 105 2.85 14.69 5.52
C MET A 105 1.56 14.94 6.31
N PRO A 106 1.66 15.22 7.59
CA PRO A 106 0.53 15.72 8.37
C PRO A 106 -0.07 16.96 7.68
N GLY A 107 -1.41 16.97 7.48
CA GLY A 107 -2.09 18.09 6.80
C GLY A 107 -2.14 18.00 5.28
N SER A 108 -1.59 16.95 4.65
CA SER A 108 -1.66 16.78 3.19
C SER A 108 -3.06 16.42 2.65
N GLY A 109 -4.07 16.28 3.52
CA GLY A 109 -5.45 16.03 3.11
C GLY A 109 -5.86 14.56 3.02
N LYS A 110 -5.05 13.62 3.54
CA LYS A 110 -5.32 12.17 3.47
C LYS A 110 -6.72 11.77 3.92
N THR A 111 -7.15 12.25 5.06
CA THR A 111 -8.49 11.93 5.62
C THR A 111 -9.60 12.46 4.72
N THR A 112 -9.49 13.68 4.20
CA THR A 112 -10.51 14.29 3.33
C THR A 112 -10.58 13.58 1.97
N VAL A 113 -9.43 13.36 1.33
CA VAL A 113 -9.34 12.62 0.06
C VAL A 113 -9.80 11.18 0.25
N GLY A 114 -9.39 10.54 1.36
CA GLY A 114 -9.75 9.16 1.66
C GLY A 114 -11.26 8.96 1.86
N ARG A 115 -11.93 9.84 2.59
CA ARG A 115 -13.39 9.80 2.76
C ARG A 115 -14.10 9.96 1.42
N ARG A 116 -13.69 10.93 0.60
CA ARG A 116 -14.28 11.16 -0.72
C ARG A 116 -14.06 9.98 -1.66
N LEU A 117 -12.86 9.40 -1.66
CA LEU A 117 -12.53 8.21 -2.43
C LEU A 117 -13.37 6.99 -2.00
N ALA A 118 -13.54 6.81 -0.69
CA ALA A 118 -14.35 5.72 -0.12
C ALA A 118 -15.83 5.84 -0.50
N GLU A 119 -16.40 7.04 -0.46
CA GLU A 119 -17.76 7.33 -0.91
C GLU A 119 -17.94 6.97 -2.39
N LEU A 120 -17.04 7.45 -3.25
CA LEU A 120 -17.11 7.23 -4.69
C LEU A 120 -17.00 5.76 -5.08
N LEU A 121 -16.10 5.02 -4.40
CA LEU A 121 -15.85 3.60 -4.68
C LEU A 121 -16.73 2.65 -3.86
N HIS A 122 -17.63 3.18 -3.03
CA HIS A 122 -18.47 2.40 -2.09
C HIS A 122 -17.64 1.45 -1.20
N ARG A 123 -16.51 1.96 -0.64
CA ARG A 123 -15.60 1.19 0.21
C ARG A 123 -15.58 1.70 1.63
N PRO A 124 -15.29 0.84 2.62
CA PRO A 124 -15.03 1.28 3.99
C PRO A 124 -13.81 2.21 4.03
N PHE A 125 -13.95 3.33 4.77
CA PHE A 125 -12.84 4.23 5.07
C PHE A 125 -12.31 3.98 6.47
N VAL A 126 -10.99 3.95 6.62
CA VAL A 126 -10.30 3.83 7.91
C VAL A 126 -9.20 4.88 8.01
N ASP A 127 -9.26 5.71 9.06
CA ASP A 127 -8.15 6.54 9.50
C ASP A 127 -7.42 5.82 10.62
N VAL A 128 -6.11 5.58 10.43
CA VAL A 128 -5.28 4.82 11.38
C VAL A 128 -5.22 5.52 12.73
N ASP A 129 -5.08 6.85 12.75
CA ASP A 129 -5.03 7.63 13.98
C ASP A 129 -6.37 7.56 14.74
N GLU A 130 -7.51 7.68 14.05
CA GLU A 130 -8.85 7.51 14.63
C GLU A 130 -9.05 6.09 15.18
N LEU A 131 -8.56 5.06 14.49
CA LEU A 131 -8.69 3.67 14.92
C LEU A 131 -7.82 3.39 16.17
N ILE A 132 -6.62 3.97 16.25
CA ILE A 132 -5.77 3.89 17.45
C ILE A 132 -6.49 4.51 18.65
N VAL A 133 -7.04 5.72 18.51
CA VAL A 133 -7.79 6.41 19.57
C VAL A 133 -8.97 5.57 20.05
N ARG A 134 -9.75 5.00 19.13
CA ARG A 134 -10.89 4.14 19.45
C ARG A 134 -10.48 2.89 20.21
N LYS A 135 -9.39 2.23 19.80
CA LYS A 135 -8.89 1.00 20.46
C LYS A 135 -8.24 1.26 21.82
N ALA A 136 -7.50 2.37 21.93
CA ALA A 136 -6.83 2.76 23.17
C ALA A 136 -7.79 3.39 24.20
N GLY A 137 -8.97 3.87 23.77
CA GLY A 137 -9.91 4.62 24.61
C GLY A 137 -9.36 5.96 25.10
N ARG A 138 -8.31 6.48 24.46
CA ARG A 138 -7.58 7.71 24.87
C ARG A 138 -7.11 8.48 23.65
N SER A 139 -6.93 9.80 23.80
CA SER A 139 -6.39 10.63 22.73
C SER A 139 -4.91 10.34 22.46
N ILE A 140 -4.45 10.63 21.24
CA ILE A 140 -3.03 10.47 20.88
C ILE A 140 -2.12 11.30 21.80
N PRO A 141 -2.42 12.59 22.12
CA PRO A 141 -1.63 13.33 23.10
C PRO A 141 -1.55 12.64 24.47
N ASP A 142 -2.65 12.04 24.95
CA ASP A 142 -2.63 11.33 26.24
C ASP A 142 -1.77 10.06 26.19
N ILE A 143 -1.79 9.33 25.07
CA ILE A 143 -0.91 8.15 24.86
C ILE A 143 0.56 8.61 24.90
N PHE A 144 0.91 9.68 24.19
CA PHE A 144 2.27 10.23 24.19
C PHE A 144 2.71 10.69 25.58
N ALA A 145 1.82 11.39 26.31
CA ALA A 145 2.15 11.92 27.63
C ALA A 145 2.33 10.84 28.70
N ARG A 146 1.54 9.75 28.63
CA ARG A 146 1.53 8.69 29.65
C ARG A 146 2.47 7.53 29.34
N ASP A 147 2.46 7.08 28.08
CA ASP A 147 3.09 5.84 27.67
C ASP A 147 4.29 6.07 26.71
N GLY A 148 4.45 7.30 26.20
CA GLY A 148 5.53 7.70 25.31
C GLY A 148 5.31 7.33 23.84
N GLU A 149 6.18 7.89 22.99
CA GLU A 149 6.12 7.66 21.53
C GLU A 149 6.32 6.18 21.17
N ALA A 150 7.22 5.48 21.87
CA ALA A 150 7.51 4.06 21.56
C ALA A 150 6.26 3.19 21.70
N HIS A 151 5.44 3.42 22.71
CA HIS A 151 4.17 2.70 22.92
C HIS A 151 3.16 3.03 21.81
N PHE A 152 3.01 4.31 21.47
CA PHE A 152 2.17 4.73 20.35
C PHE A 152 2.55 3.99 19.04
N ARG A 153 3.85 3.89 18.74
CA ARG A 153 4.33 3.18 17.55
C ARG A 153 4.04 1.68 17.56
N VAL A 154 3.96 1.07 18.73
CA VAL A 154 3.53 -0.34 18.86
C VAL A 154 2.04 -0.47 18.53
N LEU A 155 1.19 0.42 19.06
CA LEU A 155 -0.24 0.44 18.75
C LEU A 155 -0.49 0.69 17.27
N GLU A 156 0.21 1.68 16.68
CA GLU A 156 0.15 1.98 15.26
C GLU A 156 0.49 0.76 14.39
N SER A 157 1.58 0.06 14.72
CA SER A 157 1.98 -1.15 13.98
C SER A 157 0.95 -2.28 14.08
N LYS A 158 0.33 -2.49 15.25
CA LYS A 158 -0.74 -3.49 15.42
C LYS A 158 -1.98 -3.16 14.59
N VAL A 159 -2.37 -1.88 14.55
CA VAL A 159 -3.51 -1.43 13.73
C VAL A 159 -3.22 -1.64 12.24
N ILE A 160 -2.02 -1.27 11.78
CA ILE A 160 -1.62 -1.47 10.37
C ILE A 160 -1.59 -2.96 10.03
N GLU A 161 -1.11 -3.82 10.92
CA GLU A 161 -1.10 -5.28 10.74
C GLU A 161 -2.52 -5.84 10.53
N GLU A 162 -3.47 -5.46 11.37
CA GLU A 162 -4.87 -5.85 11.22
C GLU A 162 -5.46 -5.39 9.88
N LEU A 163 -5.20 -4.13 9.49
CA LEU A 163 -5.69 -3.59 8.22
C LEU A 163 -5.06 -4.26 7.01
N SER A 164 -3.80 -4.67 7.11
CA SER A 164 -3.06 -5.33 6.04
C SER A 164 -3.52 -6.77 5.77
N ALA A 165 -4.21 -7.39 6.72
CA ALA A 165 -4.79 -8.72 6.55
C ALA A 165 -6.05 -8.72 5.66
N GLY A 166 -6.73 -7.58 5.56
CA GLY A 166 -7.91 -7.37 4.73
C GLY A 166 -7.59 -6.73 3.38
N HIS A 167 -8.63 -6.57 2.58
CA HIS A 167 -8.58 -5.90 1.27
C HIS A 167 -9.82 -5.03 1.05
N GLY A 168 -9.80 -4.19 0.01
CA GLY A 168 -10.94 -3.36 -0.38
C GLY A 168 -11.19 -2.13 0.52
N LEU A 169 -10.26 -1.78 1.39
CA LEU A 169 -10.34 -0.60 2.25
C LEU A 169 -9.75 0.64 1.59
N VAL A 170 -10.20 1.82 2.03
CA VAL A 170 -9.47 3.08 1.85
C VAL A 170 -8.86 3.45 3.19
N VAL A 171 -7.55 3.53 3.26
CA VAL A 171 -6.78 3.70 4.51
C VAL A 171 -6.02 5.02 4.47
N ALA A 172 -6.29 5.92 5.42
CA ALA A 172 -5.46 7.09 5.66
C ALA A 172 -4.50 6.82 6.81
N THR A 173 -3.19 6.97 6.57
CA THR A 173 -2.18 6.72 7.60
C THR A 173 -1.80 7.98 8.37
N GLY A 174 -1.28 7.82 9.59
CA GLY A 174 -0.53 8.86 10.26
C GLY A 174 0.73 9.25 9.47
N GLY A 175 1.17 10.51 9.55
CA GLY A 175 2.34 10.96 8.78
C GLY A 175 3.66 10.25 9.17
N GLY A 176 3.73 9.67 10.37
CA GLY A 176 4.89 8.91 10.85
C GLY A 176 4.79 7.39 10.68
N SER A 177 3.65 6.88 10.20
CA SER A 177 3.41 5.43 10.06
C SER A 177 4.44 4.72 9.20
N VAL A 178 5.00 5.42 8.21
CA VAL A 178 5.99 4.89 7.25
C VAL A 178 7.42 4.82 7.80
N LEU A 179 7.71 5.36 8.98
CA LEU A 179 9.05 5.38 9.56
C LEU A 179 9.55 3.96 9.90
N ARG A 180 8.66 3.09 10.35
CA ARG A 180 9.01 1.68 10.62
C ARG A 180 8.95 0.85 9.35
N GLU A 181 10.03 0.12 9.07
CA GLU A 181 10.10 -0.79 7.92
C GLU A 181 8.97 -1.82 7.93
N ARG A 182 8.67 -2.43 9.09
CA ARG A 182 7.57 -3.37 9.24
C ARG A 182 6.24 -2.78 8.74
N ASN A 183 5.94 -1.52 9.10
CA ASN A 183 4.71 -0.87 8.65
C ASN A 183 4.70 -0.69 7.13
N ARG A 184 5.83 -0.31 6.53
CA ARG A 184 5.93 -0.18 5.06
C ARG A 184 5.62 -1.50 4.36
N ARG A 185 6.20 -2.60 4.84
CA ARG A 185 5.95 -3.95 4.33
C ARG A 185 4.48 -4.33 4.45
N LEU A 186 3.86 -4.10 5.61
CA LEU A 186 2.46 -4.38 5.85
C LEU A 186 1.53 -3.54 4.95
N LEU A 187 1.82 -2.25 4.78
CA LEU A 187 1.04 -1.36 3.91
C LEU A 187 1.11 -1.77 2.43
N GLN A 188 2.22 -2.36 1.98
CA GLN A 188 2.40 -2.86 0.61
C GLN A 188 1.84 -4.27 0.38
N ARG A 189 1.56 -5.04 1.43
CA ARG A 189 1.11 -6.44 1.33
C ARG A 189 -0.14 -6.59 0.46
N ASN A 190 -1.18 -5.80 0.76
CA ASN A 190 -2.42 -5.73 0.01
C ASN A 190 -2.77 -4.30 -0.42
N GLY A 191 -1.82 -3.37 -0.35
CA GLY A 191 -2.06 -1.95 -0.54
C GLY A 191 -1.45 -1.39 -1.81
N LEU A 192 -2.27 -0.65 -2.57
CA LEU A 192 -1.81 0.33 -3.53
C LEU A 192 -1.55 1.63 -2.78
N VAL A 193 -0.28 2.00 -2.64
CA VAL A 193 0.12 3.16 -1.84
C VAL A 193 0.19 4.40 -2.70
N PHE A 194 -0.52 5.44 -2.30
CA PHE A 194 -0.58 6.75 -2.94
C PHE A 194 0.01 7.81 -2.01
N TRP A 195 1.05 8.49 -2.45
CA TRP A 195 1.61 9.60 -1.71
C TRP A 195 0.93 10.90 -2.09
N LEU A 196 0.15 11.47 -1.17
CA LEU A 196 -0.42 12.81 -1.31
C LEU A 196 0.68 13.83 -1.02
N HIS A 197 1.34 14.30 -2.08
CA HIS A 197 2.37 15.32 -2.03
C HIS A 197 1.73 16.71 -2.08
N ARG A 198 2.08 17.55 -1.10
CA ARG A 198 1.79 18.99 -1.11
C ARG A 198 3.07 19.78 -0.85
N PRO A 199 3.23 20.93 -1.51
CA PRO A 199 4.29 21.87 -1.18
C PRO A 199 4.28 22.23 0.30
N LEU A 200 5.47 22.43 0.89
CA LEU A 200 5.59 22.71 2.34
C LEU A 200 4.83 23.98 2.76
N GLU A 201 4.79 24.97 1.86
CA GLU A 201 4.12 26.26 2.09
C GLU A 201 2.59 26.12 2.19
N GLU A 202 2.03 25.06 1.63
CA GLU A 202 0.60 24.75 1.65
C GLU A 202 0.20 23.84 2.84
N LEU A 203 1.18 23.36 3.62
CA LEU A 203 0.90 22.49 4.76
C LEU A 203 0.51 23.32 5.99
N PRO A 204 -0.61 23.03 6.67
CA PRO A 204 -1.01 23.75 7.87
C PRO A 204 0.00 23.56 8.99
N SER A 205 0.53 24.67 9.51
CA SER A 205 1.54 24.71 10.56
C SER A 205 0.99 24.54 11.99
N ALA A 206 -0.33 24.63 12.18
CA ALA A 206 -0.96 24.65 13.50
C ALA A 206 -1.37 23.26 14.04
N GLY A 207 -1.12 23.04 15.33
CA GLY A 207 -1.85 22.08 16.16
C GLY A 207 -1.28 20.66 16.27
N ARG A 208 0.03 20.39 15.96
CA ARG A 208 0.59 19.03 16.05
C ARG A 208 1.90 18.99 16.85
N PRO A 209 1.96 18.17 17.96
CA PRO A 209 3.08 18.17 18.91
C PRO A 209 4.46 17.94 18.26
N VAL A 210 4.58 16.99 17.33
CA VAL A 210 5.85 16.64 16.70
C VAL A 210 6.30 17.69 15.68
N SER A 211 5.36 18.29 14.92
CA SER A 211 5.68 19.33 13.93
C SER A 211 6.14 20.64 14.58
N LEU A 212 5.62 20.95 15.78
CA LEU A 212 6.04 22.12 16.56
C LEU A 212 7.45 21.95 17.16
N ALA A 213 7.82 20.72 17.55
CA ALA A 213 9.10 20.48 18.21
C ALA A 213 10.31 20.36 17.25
N ARG A 214 10.10 19.86 16.02
CA ARG A 214 11.18 19.52 15.07
C ARG A 214 11.23 20.37 13.80
N GLY A 215 10.23 21.21 13.57
CA GLY A 215 10.06 21.94 12.30
C GLY A 215 9.52 21.05 11.15
N VAL A 216 8.64 21.61 10.33
CA VAL A 216 7.97 20.88 9.23
C VAL A 216 8.98 20.46 8.15
N GLU A 217 9.97 21.30 7.87
CA GLU A 217 11.02 21.08 6.86
C GLU A 217 11.91 19.90 7.22
N ALA A 218 12.36 19.80 8.49
CA ALA A 218 13.19 18.68 8.94
C ALA A 218 12.43 17.35 8.88
N ILE A 219 11.14 17.36 9.25
CA ILE A 219 10.27 16.19 9.16
C ILE A 219 10.04 15.79 7.70
N PHE A 220 9.87 16.75 6.80
CA PHE A 220 9.70 16.48 5.38
C PHE A 220 10.97 15.88 4.79
N ALA A 221 12.14 16.47 5.05
CA ALA A 221 13.42 15.97 4.55
C ALA A 221 13.71 14.51 5.00
N GLU A 222 13.33 14.16 6.23
CA GLU A 222 13.43 12.78 6.74
C GLU A 222 12.47 11.81 6.02
N ARG A 223 11.24 12.25 5.71
CA ARG A 223 10.16 11.36 5.28
C ARG A 223 9.94 11.32 3.78
N GLU A 224 10.29 12.36 3.06
CA GLU A 224 10.12 12.44 1.61
C GLU A 224 10.73 11.25 0.86
N PRO A 225 12.00 10.86 1.09
CA PRO A 225 12.57 9.70 0.42
C PRO A 225 11.84 8.40 0.74
N ILE A 226 11.29 8.28 1.97
CA ILE A 226 10.52 7.11 2.37
C ILE A 226 9.17 7.07 1.65
N TYR A 227 8.43 8.20 1.60
CA TYR A 227 7.17 8.27 0.86
C TYR A 227 7.38 7.96 -0.61
N ARG A 228 8.42 8.51 -1.22
CA ARG A 228 8.76 8.33 -2.64
C ARG A 228 9.06 6.87 -2.96
N ALA A 229 9.85 6.20 -2.12
CA ALA A 229 10.21 4.79 -2.30
C ALA A 229 9.02 3.83 -2.06
N LEU A 230 8.10 4.21 -1.16
CA LEU A 230 6.95 3.39 -0.80
C LEU A 230 5.80 3.50 -1.80
N ALA A 231 5.62 4.67 -2.42
CA ALA A 231 4.44 4.98 -3.22
C ALA A 231 4.45 4.30 -4.59
N HIS A 232 3.33 3.69 -4.95
CA HIS A 232 3.06 3.23 -6.32
C HIS A 232 2.78 4.41 -7.25
N ARG A 233 2.19 5.50 -6.71
CA ARG A 233 1.93 6.74 -7.45
C ARG A 233 2.03 7.94 -6.51
N ILE A 234 2.64 9.02 -7.04
CA ILE A 234 2.67 10.33 -6.36
C ILE A 234 1.50 11.14 -6.90
N ILE A 235 0.68 11.66 -5.99
CA ILE A 235 -0.49 12.47 -6.28
C ILE A 235 -0.17 13.91 -5.91
N THR A 236 -0.09 14.77 -6.90
CA THR A 236 0.10 16.21 -6.71
C THR A 236 -1.16 16.93 -7.18
N SER A 237 -1.94 17.44 -6.26
CA SER A 237 -3.21 18.09 -6.57
C SER A 237 -3.50 19.23 -5.60
N ARG A 238 -4.28 20.22 -6.08
CA ARG A 238 -4.76 21.33 -5.24
C ARG A 238 -6.16 21.09 -4.71
N THR A 239 -6.92 20.20 -5.33
CA THR A 239 -8.30 19.89 -4.94
C THR A 239 -8.47 18.42 -4.58
N VAL A 240 -9.51 18.12 -3.78
CA VAL A 240 -9.85 16.76 -3.40
C VAL A 240 -10.29 15.95 -4.62
N GLU A 241 -11.11 16.55 -5.48
CA GLU A 241 -11.65 15.90 -6.68
C GLU A 241 -10.55 15.54 -7.67
N ASP A 242 -9.53 16.41 -7.84
CA ASP A 242 -8.39 16.13 -8.69
C ASP A 242 -7.54 14.99 -8.11
N ALA A 243 -7.28 14.99 -6.81
CA ALA A 243 -6.59 13.88 -6.14
C ALA A 243 -7.31 12.55 -6.36
N VAL A 244 -8.61 12.53 -6.18
CA VAL A 244 -9.45 11.33 -6.37
C VAL A 244 -9.36 10.84 -7.81
N ARG A 245 -9.54 11.73 -8.83
CA ARG A 245 -9.39 11.36 -10.25
C ARG A 245 -8.03 10.76 -10.57
N GLN A 246 -6.95 11.37 -10.06
CA GLN A 246 -5.61 10.84 -10.26
C GLN A 246 -5.45 9.43 -9.64
N ILE A 247 -6.06 9.16 -8.46
CA ILE A 247 -5.97 7.86 -7.79
C ILE A 247 -6.70 6.78 -8.60
N ILE A 248 -7.94 7.04 -9.05
CA ILE A 248 -8.73 6.06 -9.81
C ILE A 248 -8.29 5.93 -11.28
N GLY A 249 -7.40 6.79 -11.75
CA GLY A 249 -6.84 6.73 -13.10
C GLY A 249 -7.76 7.26 -14.18
N GLU A 250 -8.75 8.09 -13.84
CA GLU A 250 -9.54 8.83 -14.82
C GLU A 250 -8.67 9.93 -15.45
N LYS A 251 -8.65 9.95 -16.79
CA LYS A 251 -7.99 11.03 -17.54
C LYS A 251 -8.80 12.32 -17.39
N SER A 252 -8.08 13.43 -17.20
CA SER A 252 -8.66 14.79 -17.20
C SER A 252 -9.29 15.11 -18.54
#